data_7bd1cfd5191b96e8f2af0faa7eb5f887
#
_entry.id   7bd1cfd5191b96e8f2af0faa7eb5f887
#
_cell.length_a   1.000
_cell.length_b   1.000
_cell.length_c   1.000
_cell.angle_alpha   90.00
_cell.angle_beta   90.00
_cell.angle_gamma   90.00
#
_symmetry.space_group_name_H-M   'P 1'
#
loop_
_entity.id
_entity.type
_entity.pdbx_description
1 polymer ?
#
loop_
_entity_poly.entity_id
_entity_poly.type
_entity_poly.pdbx_seq_one_letter_code
_entity_poly.pdbx_strand_id
1 'polypeptide(L)'
;LNQAVWIIMGANIGTTVTGLLIALDVGELAPLFAFVGVAMVVFVKRPQLQHFGQILAGLGVLFIGMDMMSGAMSPLRESEAFIQMMSNFSNPLLGILAGAGFTAVIQSSSASVGILQALANSGVIGLSSAVFVLFGQNIGTCITAVLASIGTSRSAKRATIIHLMFNMIGTVIFTFLFIMFPIAHVIDGQIPVAGLSGILPSTPAGQI
;
A
#
# COMPACT_ATOMS: atom_id res chain seq x y z
N LEU A 1 23.21 -3.70 -17.53
CA LEU A 1 22.65 -4.31 -16.34
C LEU A 1 22.85 -3.42 -15.10
N ASN A 2 24.06 -2.90 -14.85
CA ASN A 2 24.36 -2.05 -13.69
C ASN A 2 23.44 -0.82 -13.61
N GLN A 3 23.17 -0.14 -14.71
CA GLN A 3 22.24 0.99 -14.76
C GLN A 3 20.81 0.57 -14.44
N ALA A 4 20.37 -0.59 -14.91
CA ALA A 4 19.03 -1.10 -14.62
C ALA A 4 18.80 -1.39 -13.13
N VAL A 5 19.83 -1.82 -12.39
CA VAL A 5 19.74 -2.08 -10.94
C VAL A 5 19.38 -0.81 -10.18
N TRP A 6 20.07 0.30 -10.45
CA TRP A 6 19.80 1.58 -9.79
C TRP A 6 18.39 2.11 -10.08
N ILE A 7 17.90 1.92 -11.32
CA ILE A 7 16.54 2.29 -11.71
C ILE A 7 15.52 1.45 -10.95
N ILE A 8 15.74 0.15 -10.83
CA ILE A 8 14.85 -0.78 -10.09
C ILE A 8 14.79 -0.38 -8.60
N MET A 9 15.95 -0.12 -7.99
CA MET A 9 16.01 0.32 -6.59
C MET A 9 15.28 1.66 -6.41
N GLY A 10 15.51 2.61 -7.31
CA GLY A 10 14.84 3.90 -7.30
C GLY A 10 13.32 3.78 -7.49
N ALA A 11 12.85 2.88 -8.34
CA ALA A 11 11.43 2.63 -8.55
C ALA A 11 10.74 2.10 -7.27
N ASN A 12 11.39 1.19 -6.54
CA ASN A 12 10.88 0.71 -5.24
C ASN A 12 10.77 1.84 -4.21
N ILE A 13 11.77 2.73 -4.16
CA ILE A 13 11.70 3.94 -3.31
C ILE A 13 10.58 4.86 -3.78
N GLY A 14 10.45 5.08 -5.09
CA GLY A 14 9.41 5.93 -5.67
C GLY A 14 7.98 5.47 -5.36
N THR A 15 7.76 4.16 -5.25
CA THR A 15 6.45 3.59 -4.88
C THR A 15 6.00 4.05 -3.48
N THR A 16 6.94 4.37 -2.57
CA THR A 16 6.59 4.87 -1.24
C THR A 16 5.89 6.24 -1.30
N VAL A 17 6.17 7.06 -2.33
CA VAL A 17 5.49 8.34 -2.54
C VAL A 17 3.99 8.14 -2.76
N THR A 18 3.61 7.09 -3.50
CA THR A 18 2.19 6.74 -3.69
C THR A 18 1.54 6.37 -2.35
N GLY A 19 2.20 5.53 -1.55
CA GLY A 19 1.73 5.18 -0.20
C GLY A 19 1.59 6.40 0.70
N LEU A 20 2.54 7.33 0.64
CA LEU A 20 2.48 8.58 1.40
C LEU A 20 1.31 9.47 0.95
N LEU A 21 1.10 9.61 -0.38
CA LEU A 21 -0.04 10.36 -0.92
C LEU A 21 -1.38 9.75 -0.48
N ILE A 22 -1.49 8.43 -0.50
CA ILE A 22 -2.67 7.71 -0.03
C ILE A 22 -2.87 7.91 1.49
N ALA A 23 -1.79 8.02 2.26
CA ALA A 23 -1.83 8.25 3.71
C ALA A 23 -2.21 9.68 4.11
N LEU A 24 -2.15 10.64 3.18
CA LEU A 24 -2.71 11.98 3.38
C LEU A 24 -4.24 11.87 3.40
N ASP A 25 -4.83 11.65 4.54
CA ASP A 25 -6.28 11.55 4.69
C ASP A 25 -6.95 12.91 4.39
N VAL A 26 -7.17 13.16 3.11
CA VAL A 26 -7.89 14.34 2.60
C VAL A 26 -9.34 14.01 2.25
N GLY A 27 -9.92 12.96 2.88
CA GLY A 27 -11.22 12.42 2.54
C GLY A 27 -12.32 13.46 2.38
N GLU A 28 -12.42 14.42 3.29
CA GLU A 28 -13.40 15.51 3.21
C GLU A 28 -13.19 16.45 2.01
N LEU A 29 -11.94 16.62 1.57
CA LEU A 29 -11.58 17.47 0.42
C LEU A 29 -11.57 16.71 -0.91
N ALA A 30 -11.71 15.40 -0.89
CA ALA A 30 -11.64 14.56 -2.08
C ALA A 30 -12.66 14.95 -3.16
N PRO A 31 -13.96 15.22 -2.85
CA PRO A 31 -14.93 15.67 -3.83
C PRO A 31 -14.55 17.03 -4.44
N LEU A 32 -13.99 17.93 -3.64
CA LEU A 32 -13.52 19.23 -4.12
C LEU A 32 -12.34 19.07 -5.08
N PHE A 33 -11.38 18.20 -4.76
CA PHE A 33 -10.26 17.90 -5.66
C PHE A 33 -10.74 17.31 -6.98
N ALA A 34 -11.67 16.36 -6.93
CA ALA A 34 -12.27 15.78 -8.13
C ALA A 34 -12.96 16.86 -8.98
N PHE A 35 -13.80 17.67 -8.36
CA PHE A 35 -14.55 18.73 -9.04
C PHE A 35 -13.64 19.78 -9.68
N VAL A 36 -12.72 20.35 -8.91
CA VAL A 36 -11.77 21.37 -9.41
C VAL A 36 -10.87 20.78 -10.49
N GLY A 37 -10.37 19.55 -10.29
CA GLY A 37 -9.56 18.86 -11.28
C GLY A 37 -10.28 18.68 -12.61
N VAL A 38 -11.50 18.18 -12.58
CA VAL A 38 -12.35 18.02 -13.80
C VAL A 38 -12.65 19.37 -14.44
N ALA A 39 -13.01 20.39 -13.66
CA ALA A 39 -13.24 21.73 -14.17
C ALA A 39 -11.99 22.30 -14.87
N MET A 40 -10.81 22.09 -14.31
CA MET A 40 -9.55 22.49 -14.95
C MET A 40 -9.33 21.75 -16.28
N VAL A 41 -9.59 20.46 -16.33
CA VAL A 41 -9.44 19.67 -17.58
C VAL A 41 -10.39 20.15 -18.67
N VAL A 42 -11.64 20.47 -18.31
CA VAL A 42 -12.69 20.84 -19.27
C VAL A 42 -12.57 22.28 -19.74
N PHE A 43 -12.35 23.22 -18.82
CA PHE A 43 -12.47 24.65 -19.12
C PHE A 43 -11.13 25.34 -19.39
N VAL A 44 -10.00 24.79 -18.92
CA VAL A 44 -8.70 25.42 -19.12
C VAL A 44 -8.08 24.95 -20.43
N LYS A 45 -7.65 25.89 -21.26
CA LYS A 45 -7.07 25.61 -22.59
C LYS A 45 -5.54 25.44 -22.56
N ARG A 46 -4.88 25.71 -21.42
CA ARG A 46 -3.42 25.57 -21.28
C ARG A 46 -3.05 24.14 -20.95
N PRO A 47 -2.24 23.42 -21.77
CA PRO A 47 -1.92 22.00 -21.54
C PRO A 47 -1.31 21.70 -20.16
N GLN A 48 -0.44 22.59 -19.69
CA GLN A 48 0.20 22.43 -18.38
C GLN A 48 -0.82 22.41 -17.22
N LEU A 49 -1.79 23.32 -17.26
CA LEU A 49 -2.86 23.36 -16.25
C LEU A 49 -3.84 22.23 -16.39
N GLN A 50 -4.08 21.72 -17.61
CA GLN A 50 -4.88 20.50 -17.81
C GLN A 50 -4.20 19.29 -17.17
N HIS A 51 -2.87 19.14 -17.26
CA HIS A 51 -2.14 18.07 -16.57
C HIS A 51 -2.28 18.16 -15.05
N PHE A 52 -2.17 19.36 -14.48
CA PHE A 52 -2.47 19.56 -13.06
C PHE A 52 -3.90 19.21 -12.71
N GLY A 53 -4.85 19.57 -13.54
CA GLY A 53 -6.25 19.20 -13.40
C GLY A 53 -6.45 17.69 -13.41
N GLN A 54 -5.77 16.97 -14.31
CA GLN A 54 -5.83 15.50 -14.37
C GLN A 54 -5.26 14.85 -13.11
N ILE A 55 -4.15 15.35 -12.59
CA ILE A 55 -3.56 14.87 -11.33
C ILE A 55 -4.54 15.10 -10.17
N LEU A 56 -5.08 16.30 -10.07
CA LEU A 56 -6.00 16.67 -8.99
C LEU A 56 -7.31 15.87 -9.06
N ALA A 57 -7.87 15.70 -10.27
CA ALA A 57 -9.05 14.87 -10.48
C ALA A 57 -8.78 13.40 -10.12
N GLY A 58 -7.62 12.86 -10.54
CA GLY A 58 -7.21 11.49 -10.23
C GLY A 58 -7.05 11.26 -8.74
N LEU A 59 -6.43 12.19 -8.01
CA LEU A 59 -6.33 12.13 -6.54
C LEU A 59 -7.71 12.20 -5.88
N GLY A 60 -8.58 13.09 -6.33
CA GLY A 60 -9.94 13.18 -5.79
C GLY A 60 -10.72 11.88 -5.96
N VAL A 61 -10.70 11.30 -7.16
CA VAL A 61 -11.35 10.01 -7.44
C VAL A 61 -10.74 8.88 -6.62
N LEU A 62 -9.41 8.86 -6.44
CA LEU A 62 -8.72 7.85 -5.63
C LEU A 62 -9.20 7.91 -4.18
N PHE A 63 -9.24 9.07 -3.56
CA PHE A 63 -9.68 9.22 -2.16
C PHE A 63 -11.17 8.91 -1.98
N ILE A 64 -12.03 9.34 -2.92
CA ILE A 64 -13.46 8.95 -2.90
C ILE A 64 -13.59 7.43 -2.95
N GLY A 65 -12.84 6.77 -3.85
CA GLY A 65 -12.85 5.31 -3.96
C GLY A 65 -12.34 4.61 -2.69
N MET A 66 -11.33 5.16 -2.04
CA MET A 66 -10.82 4.63 -0.76
C MET A 66 -11.86 4.76 0.36
N ASP A 67 -12.54 5.89 0.46
CA ASP A 67 -13.59 6.10 1.45
C ASP A 67 -14.76 5.15 1.23
N MET A 68 -15.24 5.02 0.00
CA MET A 68 -16.26 4.04 -0.37
C MET A 68 -15.84 2.60 -0.03
N MET A 69 -14.58 2.25 -0.29
CA MET A 69 -14.04 0.91 0.01
C MET A 69 -13.96 0.68 1.52
N SER A 70 -13.48 1.65 2.29
CA SER A 70 -13.43 1.59 3.76
C SER A 70 -14.82 1.43 4.36
N GLY A 71 -15.81 2.18 3.86
CA GLY A 71 -17.21 2.06 4.26
C GLY A 71 -17.78 0.67 3.93
N ALA A 72 -17.49 0.13 2.75
CA ALA A 72 -17.93 -1.21 2.36
C ALA A 72 -17.30 -2.33 3.21
N MET A 73 -16.10 -2.11 3.78
CA MET A 73 -15.43 -3.05 4.67
C MET A 73 -15.96 -3.00 6.12
N SER A 74 -16.68 -1.95 6.48
CA SER A 74 -17.18 -1.77 7.86
C SER A 74 -17.97 -2.97 8.40
N PRO A 75 -18.89 -3.63 7.67
CA PRO A 75 -19.61 -4.82 8.16
C PRO A 75 -18.70 -6.00 8.47
N LEU A 76 -17.51 -6.08 7.87
CA LEU A 76 -16.56 -7.18 8.10
C LEU A 76 -15.93 -7.11 9.48
N ARG A 77 -15.93 -5.95 10.14
CA ARG A 77 -15.47 -5.79 11.53
C ARG A 77 -16.28 -6.63 12.52
N GLU A 78 -17.53 -6.92 12.21
CA GLU A 78 -18.44 -7.68 13.06
C GLU A 78 -18.43 -9.17 12.74
N SER A 79 -17.77 -9.58 11.65
CA SER A 79 -17.67 -10.97 11.23
C SER A 79 -16.54 -11.69 11.97
N GLU A 80 -16.88 -12.56 12.93
CA GLU A 80 -15.90 -13.36 13.67
C GLU A 80 -15.00 -14.19 12.75
N ALA A 81 -15.54 -14.78 11.69
CA ALA A 81 -14.78 -15.56 10.72
C ALA A 81 -13.75 -14.70 9.99
N PHE A 82 -14.11 -13.45 9.67
CA PHE A 82 -13.20 -12.51 9.00
C PHE A 82 -12.12 -12.01 9.96
N ILE A 83 -12.47 -11.70 11.20
CA ILE A 83 -11.52 -11.30 12.25
C ILE A 83 -10.50 -12.42 12.49
N GLN A 84 -10.96 -13.67 12.62
CA GLN A 84 -10.07 -14.82 12.79
C GLN A 84 -9.15 -15.02 11.58
N MET A 85 -9.65 -14.85 10.37
CA MET A 85 -8.82 -14.90 9.16
C MET A 85 -7.75 -13.80 9.16
N MET A 86 -8.11 -12.57 9.52
CA MET A 86 -7.18 -11.45 9.58
C MET A 86 -6.16 -11.60 10.72
N SER A 87 -6.54 -12.19 11.85
CA SER A 87 -5.63 -12.47 12.96
C SER A 87 -4.50 -13.43 12.58
N ASN A 88 -4.76 -14.35 11.65
CA ASN A 88 -3.72 -15.25 11.12
C ASN A 88 -2.60 -14.50 10.38
N PHE A 89 -2.86 -13.31 9.85
CA PHE A 89 -1.85 -12.49 9.18
C PHE A 89 -0.89 -11.80 10.16
N SER A 90 -1.11 -11.93 11.46
CA SER A 90 -0.10 -11.60 12.48
C SER A 90 1.09 -12.57 12.46
N ASN A 91 0.92 -13.77 11.89
CA ASN A 91 2.02 -14.64 11.55
C ASN A 91 2.80 -14.05 10.36
N PRO A 92 4.10 -13.73 10.52
CA PRO A 92 4.89 -13.06 9.48
C PRO A 92 4.83 -13.79 8.13
N LEU A 93 4.95 -15.12 8.14
CA LEU A 93 4.96 -15.92 6.92
C LEU A 93 3.62 -15.85 6.18
N LEU A 94 2.52 -15.99 6.92
CA LEU A 94 1.17 -15.97 6.33
C LEU A 94 0.82 -14.57 5.81
N GLY A 95 1.17 -13.51 6.54
CA GLY A 95 0.98 -12.14 6.10
C GLY A 95 1.76 -11.83 4.82
N ILE A 96 3.04 -12.21 4.77
CA ILE A 96 3.88 -12.03 3.59
C ILE A 96 3.34 -12.82 2.38
N LEU A 97 2.97 -14.08 2.56
CA LEU A 97 2.41 -14.89 1.47
C LEU A 97 1.07 -14.34 0.97
N ALA A 98 0.20 -13.90 1.87
CA ALA A 98 -1.06 -13.27 1.50
C ALA A 98 -0.85 -11.98 0.71
N GLY A 99 0.02 -11.10 1.17
CA GLY A 99 0.36 -9.86 0.47
C GLY A 99 1.00 -10.10 -0.89
N ALA A 100 1.93 -11.06 -0.98
CA ALA A 100 2.58 -11.43 -2.23
C ALA A 100 1.57 -12.00 -3.24
N GLY A 101 0.74 -12.95 -2.83
CA GLY A 101 -0.29 -13.56 -3.67
C GLY A 101 -1.33 -12.54 -4.14
N PHE A 102 -1.83 -11.71 -3.23
CA PHE A 102 -2.80 -10.68 -3.54
C PHE A 102 -2.28 -9.68 -4.59
N THR A 103 -1.07 -9.15 -4.38
CA THR A 103 -0.46 -8.21 -5.31
C THR A 103 -0.10 -8.85 -6.64
N ALA A 104 0.32 -10.12 -6.62
CA ALA A 104 0.60 -10.87 -7.84
C ALA A 104 -0.65 -11.06 -8.73
N VAL A 105 -1.82 -11.23 -8.12
CA VAL A 105 -3.10 -11.33 -8.83
C VAL A 105 -3.55 -9.97 -9.36
N ILE A 106 -3.52 -8.93 -8.54
CA ILE A 106 -3.94 -7.57 -8.92
C ILE A 106 -2.94 -6.93 -9.90
N GLN A 107 -1.66 -7.26 -9.81
CA GLN A 107 -0.56 -6.71 -10.63
C GLN A 107 -0.41 -5.19 -10.51
N SER A 108 -0.91 -4.61 -9.44
CA SER A 108 -0.81 -3.19 -9.10
C SER A 108 -0.47 -3.02 -7.62
N SER A 109 0.75 -2.60 -7.33
CA SER A 109 1.18 -2.34 -5.95
C SER A 109 0.43 -1.17 -5.33
N SER A 110 0.17 -0.11 -6.09
CA SER A 110 -0.59 1.05 -5.60
C SER A 110 -2.01 0.67 -5.22
N ALA A 111 -2.71 -0.12 -6.05
CA ALA A 111 -4.04 -0.62 -5.72
C ALA A 111 -4.00 -1.54 -4.49
N SER A 112 -3.02 -2.43 -4.40
CA SER A 112 -2.85 -3.34 -3.25
C SER A 112 -2.60 -2.58 -1.94
N VAL A 113 -1.76 -1.54 -1.98
CA VAL A 113 -1.49 -0.67 -0.82
C VAL A 113 -2.76 0.10 -0.44
N GLY A 114 -3.49 0.65 -1.40
CA GLY A 114 -4.75 1.35 -1.14
C GLY A 114 -5.80 0.45 -0.48
N ILE A 115 -5.96 -0.79 -0.95
CA ILE A 115 -6.86 -1.77 -0.34
C ILE A 115 -6.41 -2.12 1.09
N LEU A 116 -5.11 -2.36 1.30
CA LEU A 116 -4.56 -2.63 2.63
C LEU A 116 -4.80 -1.46 3.59
N GLN A 117 -4.63 -0.24 3.11
CA GLN A 117 -4.87 0.97 3.90
C GLN A 117 -6.35 1.14 4.22
N ALA A 118 -7.26 0.87 3.29
CA ALA A 118 -8.70 0.87 3.56
C ALA A 118 -9.09 -0.17 4.62
N LEU A 119 -8.49 -1.37 4.59
CA LEU A 119 -8.66 -2.39 5.62
C LEU A 119 -8.11 -1.93 6.98
N ALA A 120 -6.98 -1.24 7.00
CA ALA A 120 -6.40 -0.68 8.22
C ALA A 120 -7.28 0.46 8.78
N ASN A 121 -7.69 1.42 7.95
CA ASN A 121 -8.56 2.53 8.32
C ASN A 121 -9.92 2.04 8.83
N SER A 122 -10.45 0.99 8.23
CA SER A 122 -11.69 0.34 8.72
C SER A 122 -11.46 -0.47 10.00
N GLY A 123 -10.24 -0.55 10.55
CA GLY A 123 -9.91 -1.27 11.78
C GLY A 123 -10.06 -2.80 11.70
N VAL A 124 -10.13 -3.33 10.49
CA VAL A 124 -10.25 -4.77 10.21
C VAL A 124 -8.91 -5.48 10.38
N ILE A 125 -7.81 -4.81 10.07
CA ILE A 125 -6.44 -5.34 10.19
C ILE A 125 -5.62 -4.46 11.11
N GLY A 126 -4.89 -5.07 12.04
CA GLY A 126 -3.99 -4.35 12.94
C GLY A 126 -2.64 -4.01 12.28
N LEU A 127 -1.90 -3.07 12.87
CA LEU A 127 -0.63 -2.56 12.35
C LEU A 127 0.38 -3.68 12.04
N SER A 128 0.59 -4.61 12.97
CA SER A 128 1.57 -5.70 12.78
C SER A 128 1.22 -6.58 11.59
N SER A 129 -0.05 -6.96 11.46
CA SER A 129 -0.53 -7.76 10.32
C SER A 129 -0.42 -7.00 9.01
N ALA A 130 -0.78 -5.70 9.02
CA ALA A 130 -0.67 -4.85 7.83
C ALA A 130 0.77 -4.72 7.35
N VAL A 131 1.76 -4.60 8.25
CA VAL A 131 3.18 -4.52 7.90
C VAL A 131 3.67 -5.80 7.23
N PHE A 132 3.30 -6.99 7.73
CA PHE A 132 3.70 -8.24 7.08
C PHE A 132 3.05 -8.41 5.71
N VAL A 133 1.78 -8.04 5.56
CA VAL A 133 1.10 -8.02 4.25
C VAL A 133 1.80 -7.03 3.31
N LEU A 134 2.17 -5.84 3.77
CA LEU A 134 2.90 -4.84 2.98
C LEU A 134 4.27 -5.36 2.49
N PHE A 135 5.01 -6.07 3.36
CA PHE A 135 6.27 -6.70 2.96
C PHE A 135 6.05 -7.74 1.86
N GLY A 136 4.96 -8.51 1.94
CA GLY A 136 4.55 -9.45 0.90
C GLY A 136 4.19 -8.76 -0.41
N GLN A 137 3.47 -7.64 -0.36
CA GLN A 137 3.10 -6.85 -1.54
C GLN A 137 4.32 -6.41 -2.35
N ASN A 138 5.44 -6.08 -1.69
CA ASN A 138 6.69 -5.76 -2.38
C ASN A 138 7.23 -6.94 -3.20
N ILE A 139 7.14 -8.16 -2.68
CA ILE A 139 7.50 -9.37 -3.44
C ILE A 139 6.51 -9.60 -4.59
N GLY A 140 5.21 -9.47 -4.32
CA GLY A 140 4.15 -9.66 -5.31
C GLY A 140 4.24 -8.71 -6.50
N THR A 141 4.74 -7.49 -6.29
CA THR A 141 5.00 -6.51 -7.35
C THR A 141 5.94 -7.03 -8.43
N CYS A 142 6.86 -7.93 -8.08
CA CYS A 142 7.83 -8.48 -9.03
C CYS A 142 7.18 -9.36 -10.10
N ILE A 143 5.93 -9.83 -9.90
CA ILE A 143 5.25 -10.70 -10.87
C ILE A 143 5.12 -10.04 -12.26
N THR A 144 4.89 -8.74 -12.32
CA THR A 144 4.79 -8.00 -13.58
C THR A 144 6.11 -8.06 -14.36
N ALA A 145 7.24 -7.90 -13.68
CA ALA A 145 8.56 -8.04 -14.26
C ALA A 145 8.84 -9.49 -14.68
N VAL A 146 8.41 -10.48 -13.88
CA VAL A 146 8.54 -11.90 -14.20
C VAL A 146 7.78 -12.21 -15.49
N LEU A 147 6.51 -11.83 -15.56
CA LEU A 147 5.67 -12.04 -16.74
C LEU A 147 6.25 -11.33 -17.98
N ALA A 148 6.68 -10.08 -17.83
CA ALA A 148 7.30 -9.32 -18.93
C ALA A 148 8.64 -9.91 -19.39
N SER A 149 9.33 -10.69 -18.55
CA SER A 149 10.61 -11.31 -18.91
C SER A 149 10.48 -12.61 -19.71
N ILE A 150 9.27 -13.17 -19.80
CA ILE A 150 9.01 -14.41 -20.54
C ILE A 150 9.25 -14.17 -22.05
N GLY A 151 10.07 -15.00 -22.65
CA GLY A 151 10.42 -14.87 -24.08
C GLY A 151 11.42 -13.76 -24.42
N THR A 152 11.92 -13.01 -23.44
CA THR A 152 12.83 -11.89 -23.67
C THR A 152 14.32 -12.26 -23.55
N SER A 153 15.21 -11.26 -23.72
CA SER A 153 16.65 -11.40 -23.68
C SER A 153 17.16 -11.86 -22.29
N ARG A 154 18.37 -12.43 -22.27
CA ARG A 154 19.06 -12.83 -21.04
C ARG A 154 19.26 -11.64 -20.09
N SER A 155 19.46 -10.44 -20.60
CA SER A 155 19.61 -9.22 -19.79
C SER A 155 18.32 -8.83 -19.08
N ALA A 156 17.17 -8.96 -19.72
CA ALA A 156 15.86 -8.72 -19.11
C ALA A 156 15.59 -9.72 -17.99
N LYS A 157 15.82 -11.02 -18.22
CA LYS A 157 15.67 -12.05 -17.17
C LYS A 157 16.58 -11.80 -15.98
N ARG A 158 17.83 -11.37 -16.18
CA ARG A 158 18.75 -11.01 -15.09
C ARG A 158 18.24 -9.80 -14.32
N ALA A 159 17.71 -8.78 -14.98
CA ALA A 159 17.12 -7.62 -14.32
C ALA A 159 15.92 -8.03 -13.43
N THR A 160 15.05 -8.90 -13.95
CA THR A 160 13.91 -9.45 -13.18
C THR A 160 14.37 -10.24 -11.95
N ILE A 161 15.39 -11.10 -12.09
CA ILE A 161 15.94 -11.85 -10.96
C ILE A 161 16.50 -10.89 -9.90
N ILE A 162 17.24 -9.87 -10.31
CA ILE A 162 17.77 -8.86 -9.39
C ILE A 162 16.64 -8.14 -8.66
N HIS A 163 15.58 -7.76 -9.36
CA HIS A 163 14.41 -7.13 -8.76
C HIS A 163 13.75 -8.03 -7.71
N LEU A 164 13.51 -9.29 -8.06
CA LEU A 164 12.93 -10.27 -7.13
C LEU A 164 13.83 -10.49 -5.91
N MET A 165 15.14 -10.69 -6.13
CA MET A 165 16.10 -10.91 -5.06
C MET A 165 16.19 -9.69 -4.12
N PHE A 166 16.18 -8.47 -4.67
CA PHE A 166 16.18 -7.25 -3.89
C PHE A 166 14.97 -7.18 -2.95
N ASN A 167 13.75 -7.43 -3.48
CA ASN A 167 12.54 -7.41 -2.66
C ASN A 167 12.48 -8.56 -1.65
N MET A 168 12.94 -9.77 -2.02
CA MET A 168 13.02 -10.90 -1.08
C MET A 168 13.99 -10.64 0.06
N ILE A 169 15.21 -10.18 -0.25
CA ILE A 169 16.24 -9.88 0.76
C ILE A 169 15.74 -8.73 1.65
N GLY A 170 15.19 -7.68 1.05
CA GLY A 170 14.60 -6.57 1.80
C GLY A 170 13.49 -7.05 2.75
N THR A 171 12.57 -7.87 2.26
CA THR A 171 11.50 -8.44 3.09
C THR A 171 12.06 -9.26 4.26
N VAL A 172 13.05 -10.11 4.04
CA VAL A 172 13.66 -10.91 5.12
C VAL A 172 14.31 -10.00 6.16
N ILE A 173 15.12 -9.03 5.73
CA ILE A 173 15.83 -8.11 6.62
C ILE A 173 14.82 -7.27 7.42
N PHE A 174 13.85 -6.65 6.77
CA PHE A 174 12.90 -5.79 7.46
C PHE A 174 11.92 -6.57 8.33
N THR A 175 11.54 -7.79 7.96
CA THR A 175 10.74 -8.68 8.82
C THR A 175 11.53 -9.03 10.08
N PHE A 176 12.80 -9.39 9.95
CA PHE A 176 13.66 -9.67 11.09
C PHE A 176 13.80 -8.45 12.01
N LEU A 177 14.07 -7.27 11.43
CA LEU A 177 14.17 -6.02 12.19
C LEU A 177 12.85 -5.68 12.90
N PHE A 178 11.72 -5.86 12.23
CA PHE A 178 10.40 -5.57 12.79
C PHE A 178 10.05 -6.50 13.96
N ILE A 179 10.50 -7.76 13.92
CA ILE A 179 10.30 -8.71 15.01
C ILE A 179 11.28 -8.45 16.16
N MET A 180 12.56 -8.16 15.85
CA MET A 180 13.60 -7.94 16.87
C MET A 180 13.44 -6.62 17.61
N PHE A 181 13.03 -5.59 16.91
CA PHE A 181 12.75 -4.28 17.50
C PHE A 181 11.23 -4.08 17.54
N PRO A 182 10.61 -3.82 18.70
CA PRO A 182 9.16 -3.64 18.82
C PRO A 182 8.74 -2.28 18.20
N ILE A 183 9.00 -2.13 16.89
CA ILE A 183 8.76 -0.89 16.13
C ILE A 183 7.29 -0.51 16.20
N ALA A 184 6.38 -1.50 16.22
CA ALA A 184 4.96 -1.24 16.40
C ALA A 184 4.67 -0.50 17.70
N HIS A 185 5.27 -0.92 18.83
CA HIS A 185 5.09 -0.25 20.12
C HIS A 185 5.73 1.15 20.15
N VAL A 186 6.85 1.35 19.42
CA VAL A 186 7.47 2.68 19.32
C VAL A 186 6.58 3.62 18.52
N ILE A 187 5.96 3.14 17.44
CA ILE A 187 5.04 3.94 16.64
C ILE A 187 3.78 4.27 17.45
N ASP A 188 3.16 3.28 18.09
CA ASP A 188 1.97 3.46 18.92
C ASP A 188 2.21 4.41 20.12
N GLY A 189 3.42 4.42 20.68
CA GLY A 189 3.78 5.25 21.83
C GLY A 189 4.26 6.66 21.50
N GLN A 190 4.73 6.92 20.27
CA GLN A 190 5.31 8.23 19.90
C GLN A 190 4.39 9.11 19.05
N ILE A 191 3.35 8.54 18.45
CA ILE A 191 2.41 9.32 17.65
C ILE A 191 1.19 9.63 18.52
N PRO A 192 0.93 10.91 18.86
CA PRO A 192 -0.26 11.27 19.61
C PRO A 192 -1.49 10.78 18.84
N VAL A 193 -2.29 9.95 19.49
CA VAL A 193 -3.49 9.30 18.93
C VAL A 193 -4.48 10.30 18.30
N ALA A 194 -4.40 11.58 18.68
CA ALA A 194 -5.24 12.66 18.16
C ALA A 194 -5.05 12.97 16.66
N GLY A 195 -3.89 12.62 16.08
CA GLY A 195 -3.64 12.81 14.64
C GLY A 195 -3.73 11.51 13.81
N LEU A 196 -3.77 10.36 14.47
CA LEU A 196 -3.80 9.04 13.85
C LEU A 196 -5.04 8.22 14.20
N SER A 197 -6.00 8.78 14.92
CA SER A 197 -7.26 8.10 15.24
C SER A 197 -8.07 7.66 14.02
N GLY A 198 -7.70 8.15 12.84
CA GLY A 198 -8.20 7.66 11.54
C GLY A 198 -7.34 6.58 10.88
N ILE A 199 -6.09 6.36 11.34
CA ILE A 199 -5.14 5.45 10.66
C ILE A 199 -4.84 4.20 11.50
N LEU A 200 -4.92 4.31 12.82
CA LEU A 200 -4.70 3.19 13.72
C LEU A 200 -6.00 2.86 14.45
N PRO A 201 -6.53 1.64 14.32
CA PRO A 201 -7.63 1.23 15.16
C PRO A 201 -7.16 1.31 16.61
N SER A 202 -7.90 2.05 17.43
CA SER A 202 -7.74 2.03 18.87
C SER A 202 -7.85 0.59 19.35
N THR A 203 -6.74 -0.07 19.60
CA THR A 203 -6.74 -1.28 20.41
C THR A 203 -7.33 -0.87 21.78
N PRO A 204 -8.42 -1.49 22.24
CA PRO A 204 -8.88 -1.22 23.60
C PRO A 204 -7.74 -1.63 24.54
N ALA A 205 -7.11 -0.64 25.17
CA ALA A 205 -6.19 -0.86 26.26
C ALA A 205 -6.98 -1.53 27.39
N GLY A 206 -6.77 -2.81 27.58
CA GLY A 206 -7.30 -3.55 28.70
C GLY A 206 -8.09 -4.79 28.34
N GLN A 207 -7.42 -5.79 27.76
CA GLN A 207 -7.67 -7.20 28.05
C GLN A 207 -6.38 -7.98 27.81
N ILE A 208 -5.64 -8.16 28.90
CA ILE A 208 -4.68 -9.25 29.06
C ILE A 208 -5.46 -10.50 29.40
#